data_98e667527f980004144d737ba951e015
#
_entry.id   98e667527f980004144d737ba951e015
#
_cell.length_a   1.000
_cell.length_b   1.000
_cell.length_c   1.000
_cell.angle_alpha   90.00
_cell.angle_beta   90.00
_cell.angle_gamma   90.00
#
_symmetry.space_group_name_H-M   'P 1'
#
loop_
_entity.id
_entity.type
_entity.pdbx_description
1 polymer ?
#
loop_
_entity_poly.entity_id
_entity_poly.type
_entity_poly.pdbx_seq_one_letter_code
_entity_poly.pdbx_strand_id
1 'polypeptide(L)'
;MKYLMIFSLTFSFNIFAQESENKYVPVSNKAEYFFGTFNKGKDLEDLMDWYDDFADWTDDQGDTWDSMTVAILRPQYSSDLSSHDFMWVNTWPTPTAQFAALENWATDDDAIDLFSDIPITNTAVVDTWQWTVSEPAALEAGMVMYAAYSECYLEEGVTLN
;
A
#
# COMPACT_ATOMS: atom_id res chain seq x y z
N MET A 1 44.36 58.04 22.22
CA MET A 1 43.96 56.65 21.93
C MET A 1 42.56 56.42 22.46
N LYS A 2 41.56 56.32 21.57
CA LYS A 2 40.17 56.06 21.93
C LYS A 2 39.90 54.59 21.68
N TYR A 3 39.58 53.83 22.73
CA TYR A 3 39.16 52.42 22.61
C TYR A 3 37.68 52.38 22.28
N LEU A 4 37.35 51.86 21.11
CA LEU A 4 35.97 51.56 20.69
C LEU A 4 35.64 50.16 21.19
N MET A 5 34.78 50.05 22.21
CA MET A 5 34.22 48.78 22.66
C MET A 5 33.05 48.41 21.78
N ILE A 6 33.23 47.36 20.95
CA ILE A 6 32.15 46.76 20.16
C ILE A 6 31.45 45.75 21.07
N PHE A 7 30.23 46.02 21.48
CA PHE A 7 29.35 45.09 22.17
C PHE A 7 28.64 44.21 21.13
N SER A 8 29.10 42.96 20.98
CA SER A 8 28.47 41.98 20.12
C SER A 8 27.27 41.37 20.88
N LEU A 9 26.06 41.76 20.53
CA LEU A 9 24.83 41.14 21.02
C LEU A 9 24.57 39.87 20.21
N THR A 10 24.93 38.72 20.73
CA THR A 10 24.53 37.43 20.18
C THR A 10 23.08 37.14 20.61
N PHE A 11 22.15 37.37 19.70
CA PHE A 11 20.78 36.89 19.84
C PHE A 11 20.77 35.36 19.56
N SER A 12 20.72 34.58 20.63
CA SER A 12 20.44 33.14 20.53
C SER A 12 18.93 32.99 20.28
N PHE A 13 18.54 32.78 19.03
CA PHE A 13 17.21 32.26 18.70
C PHE A 13 17.14 30.82 19.14
N ASN A 14 16.56 30.53 20.30
CA ASN A 14 16.07 29.20 20.62
C ASN A 14 14.83 28.97 19.75
N ILE A 15 15.02 28.36 18.60
CA ILE A 15 13.94 27.74 17.85
C ILE A 15 13.56 26.50 18.67
N PHE A 16 12.59 26.65 19.55
CA PHE A 16 11.84 25.52 20.07
C PHE A 16 11.07 24.97 18.86
N ALA A 17 11.64 23.98 18.17
CA ALA A 17 10.86 23.08 17.38
C ALA A 17 9.94 22.39 18.41
N GLN A 18 8.72 22.85 18.47
CA GLN A 18 7.65 22.17 19.15
C GLN A 18 7.41 20.93 18.29
N GLU A 19 8.09 19.82 18.63
CA GLU A 19 7.64 18.49 18.20
C GLU A 19 6.21 18.41 18.78
N SER A 20 5.22 18.68 17.95
CA SER A 20 3.89 18.23 18.23
C SER A 20 4.01 16.71 18.27
N GLU A 21 3.98 16.11 19.47
CA GLU A 21 3.72 14.69 19.61
C GLU A 21 2.38 14.45 18.91
N ASN A 22 2.48 14.04 17.66
CA ASN A 22 1.33 13.66 16.88
C ASN A 22 0.84 12.33 17.44
N LYS A 23 -0.04 12.42 18.42
CA LYS A 23 -0.56 11.32 19.25
C LYS A 23 -1.29 10.25 18.43
N TYR A 24 -1.40 10.44 17.10
CA TYR A 24 -2.25 9.67 16.20
C TYR A 24 -1.65 9.38 14.83
N VAL A 25 -0.33 9.38 14.65
CA VAL A 25 0.24 8.86 13.41
C VAL A 25 0.80 7.46 13.67
N PRO A 26 -0.03 6.41 13.56
CA PRO A 26 0.49 5.06 13.42
C PRO A 26 1.46 5.06 12.24
N VAL A 27 2.43 4.18 12.26
CA VAL A 27 3.33 4.00 11.12
C VAL A 27 2.45 3.67 9.91
N SER A 28 2.56 4.50 8.88
CA SER A 28 1.84 4.24 7.63
C SER A 28 2.45 3.08 6.89
N ASN A 29 1.63 2.25 6.30
CA ASN A 29 2.03 1.23 5.33
C ASN A 29 1.64 1.67 3.91
N LYS A 30 2.22 1.00 2.93
CA LYS A 30 1.88 1.20 1.51
C LYS A 30 0.88 0.15 1.07
N ALA A 31 -0.04 0.55 0.19
CA ALA A 31 -0.95 -0.38 -0.45
C ALA A 31 -1.20 0.00 -1.91
N GLU A 32 -1.22 -1.01 -2.76
CA GLU A 32 -1.64 -0.89 -4.14
C GLU A 32 -2.97 -1.61 -4.33
N TYR A 33 -3.90 -0.94 -4.97
CA TYR A 33 -5.22 -1.47 -5.31
C TYR A 33 -5.32 -1.59 -6.83
N PHE A 34 -5.50 -2.82 -7.30
CA PHE A 34 -5.69 -3.14 -8.70
C PHE A 34 -7.17 -3.48 -8.91
N PHE A 35 -7.88 -2.63 -9.62
CA PHE A 35 -9.25 -2.89 -10.04
C PHE A 35 -9.23 -3.52 -11.41
N GLY A 36 -9.92 -4.61 -11.60
CA GLY A 36 -9.86 -5.30 -12.88
C GLY A 36 -11.05 -6.20 -13.17
N THR A 37 -11.00 -6.76 -14.35
CA THR A 37 -11.96 -7.74 -14.87
C THR A 37 -11.24 -9.01 -15.28
N PHE A 38 -11.93 -10.15 -15.22
CA PHE A 38 -11.40 -11.39 -15.74
C PHE A 38 -11.32 -11.34 -17.27
N ASN A 39 -10.26 -11.92 -17.81
CA ASN A 39 -10.12 -12.10 -19.25
C ASN A 39 -11.22 -13.02 -19.77
N LYS A 40 -11.50 -12.97 -21.09
CA LYS A 40 -12.59 -13.75 -21.69
C LYS A 40 -12.46 -15.26 -21.37
N GLY A 41 -13.45 -15.80 -20.68
CA GLY A 41 -13.54 -17.20 -20.32
C GLY A 41 -12.70 -17.59 -19.10
N LYS A 42 -12.20 -16.57 -18.39
CA LYS A 42 -11.50 -16.71 -17.12
C LYS A 42 -12.39 -16.29 -15.97
N ASP A 43 -12.10 -16.74 -14.76
CA ASP A 43 -12.84 -16.45 -13.54
C ASP A 43 -11.92 -16.42 -12.31
N LEU A 44 -12.53 -16.46 -11.12
CA LEU A 44 -11.77 -16.41 -9.86
C LEU A 44 -10.91 -17.67 -9.65
N GLU A 45 -11.33 -18.83 -10.12
CA GLU A 45 -10.56 -20.07 -9.99
C GLU A 45 -9.26 -19.97 -10.80
N ASP A 46 -9.33 -19.47 -12.05
CA ASP A 46 -8.12 -19.20 -12.85
C ASP A 46 -7.17 -18.18 -12.17
N LEU A 47 -7.74 -17.17 -11.50
CA LEU A 47 -6.92 -16.17 -10.77
C LEU A 47 -6.27 -16.78 -9.53
N MET A 48 -6.95 -17.69 -8.84
CA MET A 48 -6.37 -18.37 -7.68
C MET A 48 -5.29 -19.37 -8.09
N ASP A 49 -5.47 -20.10 -9.19
CA ASP A 49 -4.43 -20.96 -9.76
C ASP A 49 -3.19 -20.15 -10.14
N TRP A 50 -3.37 -18.99 -10.79
CA TRP A 50 -2.27 -18.09 -11.10
C TRP A 50 -1.61 -17.50 -9.84
N TYR A 51 -2.40 -17.25 -8.79
CA TYR A 51 -1.87 -16.75 -7.51
C TYR A 51 -0.96 -17.80 -6.85
N ASP A 52 -1.27 -19.08 -6.96
CA ASP A 52 -0.44 -20.14 -6.40
C ASP A 52 0.93 -20.16 -7.10
N ASP A 53 0.99 -20.02 -8.43
CA ASP A 53 2.24 -19.88 -9.20
C ASP A 53 3.01 -18.61 -8.80
N PHE A 54 2.30 -17.49 -8.58
CA PHE A 54 2.90 -16.25 -8.11
C PHE A 54 3.47 -16.39 -6.68
N ALA A 55 2.77 -17.08 -5.78
CA ALA A 55 3.23 -17.32 -4.42
C ALA A 55 4.48 -18.20 -4.41
N ASP A 56 4.51 -19.27 -5.20
CA ASP A 56 5.69 -20.13 -5.37
C ASP A 56 6.88 -19.31 -5.89
N TRP A 57 6.66 -18.45 -6.90
CA TRP A 57 7.71 -17.54 -7.38
C TRP A 57 8.21 -16.59 -6.30
N THR A 58 7.32 -15.98 -5.50
CA THR A 58 7.74 -15.06 -4.41
C THR A 58 8.57 -15.75 -3.35
N ASP A 59 8.28 -17.01 -3.02
CA ASP A 59 9.02 -17.82 -2.05
C ASP A 59 10.47 -18.07 -2.51
N ASP A 60 10.71 -18.14 -3.82
CA ASP A 60 12.04 -18.31 -4.41
C ASP A 60 12.87 -17.01 -4.46
N GLN A 61 12.26 -15.83 -4.19
CA GLN A 61 12.94 -14.52 -4.24
C GLN A 61 13.63 -14.11 -2.92
N GLY A 62 13.73 -15.02 -1.95
CA GLY A 62 14.28 -14.74 -0.61
C GLY A 62 13.42 -13.72 0.14
N ASP A 63 14.05 -12.88 0.97
CA ASP A 63 13.33 -11.98 1.90
C ASP A 63 12.61 -10.80 1.21
N THR A 64 12.73 -10.64 -0.11
CA THR A 64 12.22 -9.46 -0.82
C THR A 64 10.71 -9.30 -0.72
N TRP A 65 9.99 -10.42 -0.71
CA TRP A 65 8.53 -10.48 -0.70
C TRP A 65 7.91 -10.85 0.64
N ASP A 66 8.70 -11.30 1.62
CA ASP A 66 8.23 -11.79 2.93
C ASP A 66 7.32 -10.83 3.68
N SER A 67 7.47 -9.53 3.47
CA SER A 67 6.69 -8.51 4.16
C SER A 67 5.42 -8.08 3.42
N MET A 68 5.21 -8.58 2.20
CA MET A 68 4.00 -8.29 1.44
C MET A 68 2.82 -9.13 1.96
N THR A 69 1.64 -8.52 1.93
CA THR A 69 0.39 -9.28 2.08
C THR A 69 -0.52 -9.03 0.90
N VAL A 70 -1.25 -10.05 0.49
CA VAL A 70 -2.19 -10.01 -0.63
C VAL A 70 -3.60 -10.25 -0.12
N ALA A 71 -4.56 -9.49 -0.64
CA ALA A 71 -5.97 -9.76 -0.48
C ALA A 71 -6.68 -9.64 -1.83
N ILE A 72 -7.49 -10.65 -2.17
CA ILE A 72 -8.36 -10.61 -3.35
C ILE A 72 -9.79 -10.40 -2.87
N LEU A 73 -10.38 -9.28 -3.27
CA LEU A 73 -11.71 -8.90 -2.86
C LEU A 73 -12.68 -8.95 -4.05
N ARG A 74 -13.88 -9.42 -3.80
CA ARG A 74 -14.96 -9.39 -4.79
C ARG A 74 -16.05 -8.42 -4.35
N PRO A 75 -16.56 -7.57 -5.25
CA PRO A 75 -17.67 -6.68 -4.91
C PRO A 75 -18.89 -7.51 -4.54
N GLN A 76 -19.46 -7.24 -3.35
CA GLN A 76 -20.65 -7.92 -2.84
C GLN A 76 -21.85 -6.98 -2.83
N TYR A 77 -21.66 -5.77 -2.30
CA TYR A 77 -22.69 -4.75 -2.17
C TYR A 77 -22.13 -3.42 -2.69
N SER A 78 -22.12 -3.24 -4.00
CA SER A 78 -21.67 -2.02 -4.65
C SER A 78 -22.79 -1.44 -5.50
N SER A 79 -22.82 -0.12 -5.63
CA SER A 79 -23.76 0.57 -6.55
C SER A 79 -23.47 0.28 -8.02
N ASP A 80 -22.23 -0.10 -8.34
CA ASP A 80 -21.80 -0.49 -9.69
C ASP A 80 -20.98 -1.78 -9.63
N LEU A 81 -21.69 -2.91 -9.66
CA LEU A 81 -21.08 -4.24 -9.71
C LEU A 81 -20.52 -4.61 -11.09
N SER A 82 -20.74 -3.78 -12.10
CA SER A 82 -20.32 -4.04 -13.48
C SER A 82 -18.99 -3.38 -13.84
N SER A 83 -18.46 -2.51 -12.97
CA SER A 83 -17.24 -1.77 -13.26
C SER A 83 -15.97 -2.59 -13.11
N HIS A 84 -15.99 -3.60 -12.25
CA HIS A 84 -14.87 -4.53 -12.02
C HIS A 84 -15.35 -5.84 -11.39
N ASP A 85 -14.67 -6.93 -11.68
CA ASP A 85 -15.00 -8.26 -11.15
C ASP A 85 -14.31 -8.52 -9.81
N PHE A 86 -13.17 -7.86 -9.59
CA PHE A 86 -12.35 -8.02 -8.39
C PHE A 86 -11.57 -6.74 -8.09
N MET A 87 -11.02 -6.71 -6.90
CA MET A 87 -9.98 -5.78 -6.48
C MET A 87 -8.86 -6.60 -5.82
N TRP A 88 -7.66 -6.55 -6.39
CA TRP A 88 -6.46 -7.13 -5.81
C TRP A 88 -5.76 -6.05 -5.00
N VAL A 89 -5.35 -6.36 -3.78
CA VAL A 89 -4.70 -5.42 -2.86
C VAL A 89 -3.39 -6.01 -2.38
N ASN A 90 -2.30 -5.33 -2.69
CA ASN A 90 -1.00 -5.60 -2.10
C ASN A 90 -0.73 -4.60 -0.98
N THR A 91 -0.17 -5.04 0.14
CA THR A 91 0.28 -4.14 1.19
C THR A 91 1.71 -4.44 1.63
N TRP A 92 2.46 -3.39 1.95
CA TRP A 92 3.83 -3.47 2.47
C TRP A 92 3.99 -2.57 3.69
N PRO A 93 4.82 -2.96 4.67
CA PRO A 93 5.03 -2.16 5.89
C PRO A 93 5.76 -0.84 5.60
N THR A 94 6.50 -0.73 4.51
CA THR A 94 7.28 0.46 4.15
C THR A 94 7.35 0.66 2.64
N PRO A 95 7.55 1.91 2.16
CA PRO A 95 7.83 2.18 0.75
C PRO A 95 9.09 1.47 0.25
N THR A 96 10.11 1.30 1.09
CA THR A 96 11.35 0.63 0.70
C THR A 96 11.10 -0.83 0.36
N ALA A 97 10.28 -1.53 1.14
CA ALA A 97 9.90 -2.91 0.85
C ALA A 97 9.09 -3.00 -0.45
N GLN A 98 8.11 -2.10 -0.64
CA GLN A 98 7.33 -2.03 -1.89
C GLN A 98 8.23 -1.85 -3.11
N PHE A 99 9.13 -0.84 -3.09
CA PHE A 99 9.97 -0.56 -4.25
C PHE A 99 10.97 -1.67 -4.54
N ALA A 100 11.52 -2.34 -3.52
CA ALA A 100 12.39 -3.50 -3.71
C ALA A 100 11.65 -4.66 -4.39
N ALA A 101 10.43 -4.95 -3.96
CA ALA A 101 9.58 -5.97 -4.58
C ALA A 101 9.23 -5.61 -6.04
N LEU A 102 8.81 -4.38 -6.30
CA LEU A 102 8.49 -3.92 -7.66
C LEU A 102 9.69 -3.91 -8.60
N GLU A 103 10.90 -3.57 -8.11
CA GLU A 103 12.12 -3.64 -8.89
C GLU A 103 12.46 -5.10 -9.24
N ASN A 104 12.36 -6.01 -8.29
CA ASN A 104 12.56 -7.44 -8.51
C ASN A 104 11.54 -7.96 -9.56
N TRP A 105 10.24 -7.69 -9.37
CA TRP A 105 9.19 -8.06 -10.31
C TRP A 105 9.45 -7.57 -11.75
N ALA A 106 9.92 -6.34 -11.89
CA ALA A 106 10.13 -5.73 -13.20
C ALA A 106 11.41 -6.22 -13.93
N THR A 107 12.32 -6.90 -13.22
CA THR A 107 13.64 -7.27 -13.75
C THR A 107 13.89 -8.77 -13.80
N ASP A 108 13.02 -9.56 -13.18
CA ASP A 108 13.12 -11.02 -13.16
C ASP A 108 12.42 -11.63 -14.37
N ASP A 109 13.12 -12.54 -15.09
CA ASP A 109 12.60 -13.12 -16.33
C ASP A 109 11.40 -14.05 -16.06
N ASP A 110 11.38 -14.79 -14.94
CA ASP A 110 10.27 -15.68 -14.57
C ASP A 110 9.02 -14.86 -14.18
N ALA A 111 9.21 -13.68 -13.54
CA ALA A 111 8.11 -12.75 -13.26
C ALA A 111 7.47 -12.19 -14.54
N ILE A 112 8.28 -11.93 -15.57
CA ILE A 112 7.79 -11.47 -16.88
C ILE A 112 6.93 -12.56 -17.54
N ASP A 113 7.35 -13.82 -17.45
CA ASP A 113 6.58 -14.95 -17.96
C ASP A 113 5.26 -15.12 -17.20
N LEU A 114 5.28 -15.06 -15.85
CA LEU A 114 4.07 -15.05 -15.01
C LEU A 114 3.11 -13.93 -15.39
N PHE A 115 3.64 -12.71 -15.60
CA PHE A 115 2.79 -11.57 -15.99
C PHE A 115 2.10 -11.79 -17.35
N SER A 116 2.75 -12.51 -18.28
CA SER A 116 2.18 -12.80 -19.60
C SER A 116 0.95 -13.71 -19.53
N ASP A 117 0.88 -14.57 -18.51
CA ASP A 117 -0.16 -15.56 -18.32
C ASP A 117 -1.28 -15.11 -17.38
N ILE A 118 -1.19 -13.89 -16.85
CA ILE A 118 -2.18 -13.35 -15.89
C ILE A 118 -3.60 -13.38 -16.47
N PRO A 119 -4.58 -13.99 -15.76
CA PRO A 119 -5.94 -14.20 -16.31
C PRO A 119 -6.85 -12.98 -16.21
N ILE A 120 -6.29 -11.80 -15.96
CA ILE A 120 -7.02 -10.58 -15.67
C ILE A 120 -6.55 -9.39 -16.52
N THR A 121 -7.40 -8.37 -16.58
CA THR A 121 -7.05 -7.06 -17.13
C THR A 121 -7.32 -5.99 -16.10
N ASN A 122 -6.29 -5.24 -15.71
CA ASN A 122 -6.45 -4.11 -14.80
C ASN A 122 -7.10 -2.92 -15.51
N THR A 123 -8.13 -2.36 -14.91
CA THR A 123 -8.82 -1.16 -15.38
C THR A 123 -8.36 0.10 -14.67
N ALA A 124 -7.87 -0.03 -13.44
CA ALA A 124 -7.26 1.04 -12.66
C ALA A 124 -6.28 0.46 -11.65
N VAL A 125 -5.23 1.23 -11.35
CA VAL A 125 -4.28 0.93 -10.28
C VAL A 125 -4.13 2.19 -9.44
N VAL A 126 -4.22 2.05 -8.11
CA VAL A 126 -4.12 3.15 -7.17
C VAL A 126 -3.09 2.80 -6.10
N ASP A 127 -2.03 3.60 -5.99
CA ASP A 127 -1.02 3.50 -4.94
C ASP A 127 -1.36 4.45 -3.79
N THR A 128 -1.41 3.94 -2.56
CA THR A 128 -1.92 4.67 -1.40
C THR A 128 -1.02 4.53 -0.17
N TRP A 129 -1.20 5.46 0.75
CA TRP A 129 -0.76 5.32 2.12
C TRP A 129 -1.93 4.88 2.99
N GLN A 130 -1.67 3.94 3.90
CA GLN A 130 -2.67 3.45 4.85
C GLN A 130 -2.21 3.65 6.28
N TRP A 131 -3.14 3.91 7.18
CA TRP A 131 -2.94 3.99 8.62
C TRP A 131 -3.92 3.06 9.32
N THR A 132 -3.38 2.18 10.16
CA THR A 132 -4.19 1.34 11.03
C THR A 132 -4.70 2.18 12.19
N VAL A 133 -5.99 2.43 12.25
CA VAL A 133 -6.63 3.20 13.34
C VAL A 133 -7.18 2.31 14.45
N SER A 134 -7.25 1.00 14.22
CA SER A 134 -7.68 -0.02 15.18
C SER A 134 -7.00 -1.32 14.83
N GLU A 135 -6.48 -2.02 15.84
CA GLU A 135 -5.88 -3.34 15.62
C GLU A 135 -6.92 -4.30 15.04
N PRO A 136 -6.64 -4.92 13.89
CA PRO A 136 -7.53 -5.92 13.33
C PRO A 136 -7.52 -7.18 14.19
N ALA A 137 -8.56 -8.00 14.07
CA ALA A 137 -8.50 -9.37 14.57
C ALA A 137 -7.37 -10.12 13.84
N ALA A 138 -6.72 -11.06 14.54
CA ALA A 138 -5.71 -11.90 13.90
C ALA A 138 -6.34 -12.62 12.70
N LEU A 139 -5.69 -12.48 11.55
CA LEU A 139 -6.12 -13.11 10.30
C LEU A 139 -5.19 -14.28 10.00
N GLU A 140 -5.79 -15.37 9.56
CA GLU A 140 -5.04 -16.53 9.07
C GLU A 140 -5.13 -16.56 7.54
N ALA A 141 -4.09 -17.04 6.87
CA ALA A 141 -4.11 -17.20 5.42
C ALA A 141 -5.30 -18.08 4.97
N GLY A 142 -5.96 -17.71 3.89
CA GLY A 142 -7.14 -18.39 3.37
C GLY A 142 -8.46 -18.07 4.10
N MET A 143 -8.46 -17.18 5.10
CA MET A 143 -9.73 -16.72 5.71
C MET A 143 -10.55 -15.90 4.73
N VAL A 144 -11.85 -16.19 4.71
CA VAL A 144 -12.83 -15.33 4.03
C VAL A 144 -13.33 -14.27 5.00
N MET A 145 -13.26 -13.02 4.58
CA MET A 145 -13.69 -11.87 5.36
C MET A 145 -14.48 -10.87 4.52
N TYR A 146 -15.22 -10.00 5.19
CA TYR A 146 -15.88 -8.87 4.54
C TYR A 146 -15.09 -7.59 4.84
N ALA A 147 -14.79 -6.83 3.79
CA ALA A 147 -14.25 -5.48 3.89
C ALA A 147 -15.32 -4.47 3.45
N ALA A 148 -15.46 -3.37 4.19
CA ALA A 148 -16.33 -2.26 3.81
C ALA A 148 -15.46 -1.03 3.53
N TYR A 149 -15.68 -0.41 2.36
CA TYR A 149 -15.01 0.81 1.94
C TYR A 149 -16.00 1.96 1.94
N SER A 150 -15.57 3.12 2.38
CA SER A 150 -16.34 4.36 2.32
C SER A 150 -15.43 5.53 2.00
N GLU A 151 -15.93 6.46 1.19
CA GLU A 151 -15.27 7.73 0.96
C GLU A 151 -15.50 8.65 2.15
N CYS A 152 -14.42 9.29 2.61
CA CYS A 152 -14.46 10.29 3.65
C CYS A 152 -13.76 11.56 3.16
N TYR A 153 -14.36 12.70 3.41
CA TYR A 153 -13.80 14.00 3.09
C TYR A 153 -13.54 14.77 4.39
N LEU A 154 -12.43 15.48 4.43
CA LEU A 154 -12.17 16.38 5.53
C LEU A 154 -13.09 17.59 5.43
N GLU A 155 -13.61 18.04 6.57
CA GLU A 155 -14.34 19.30 6.64
C GLU A 155 -13.42 20.48 6.28
N GLU A 156 -13.99 21.58 5.80
CA GLU A 156 -13.22 22.77 5.46
C GLU A 156 -12.43 23.28 6.66
N GLY A 157 -11.12 23.45 6.50
CA GLY A 157 -10.21 23.90 7.55
C GLY A 157 -9.68 22.80 8.47
N VAL A 158 -10.07 21.54 8.27
CA VAL A 158 -9.50 20.38 8.96
C VAL A 158 -8.35 19.81 8.15
N THR A 159 -7.25 19.47 8.82
CA THR A 159 -6.09 18.79 8.22
C THR A 159 -5.84 17.47 8.92
N LEU A 160 -5.12 16.55 8.25
CA LEU A 160 -4.71 15.26 8.82
C LEU A 160 -3.53 15.38 9.81
N ASN A 161 -3.17 16.58 10.25
CA ASN A 161 -2.06 16.83 11.18
C ASN A 161 -2.52 16.75 12.64
#